data_71973a8f7a13a71021435eb87e94b09c
#
_entry.id   71973a8f7a13a71021435eb87e94b09c
#
_cell.length_a   1.000
_cell.length_b   1.000
_cell.length_c   1.000
_cell.angle_alpha   90.00
_cell.angle_beta   90.00
_cell.angle_gamma   90.00
#
_symmetry.space_group_name_H-M   'P 1'
#
loop_
_entity.id
_entity.type
_entity.pdbx_description
1 polymer ?
#
loop_
_entity_poly.entity_id
_entity_poly.type
_entity_poly.pdbx_seq_one_letter_code
_entity_poly.pdbx_strand_id
1 'polypeptide(L)'
;MSEKVLGYQHYMFIDGDLPGNGDDPSLPGHEAMMITNRNSQDAHILVNIYFEDKEPVKGLHLTIPAERVVCTRMDLPICEEQYQIPFGQYSVELESDIPVCASYGRLDRRYNLGYYSTGYCAV
;
A
#
# COMPACT_ATOMS: atom_id res chain seq x y z
N MET A 1 -2.17 -17.15 29.10
CA MET A 1 -1.10 -16.84 28.15
C MET A 1 -1.60 -15.76 27.19
N SER A 2 -0.91 -14.66 27.12
CA SER A 2 -1.31 -13.58 26.24
C SER A 2 -0.82 -13.84 24.82
N GLU A 3 -1.66 -13.56 23.83
CA GLU A 3 -1.25 -13.59 22.45
C GLU A 3 -0.38 -12.36 22.14
N LYS A 4 0.65 -12.58 21.34
CA LYS A 4 1.44 -11.46 20.85
C LYS A 4 0.68 -10.75 19.73
N VAL A 5 0.58 -9.44 19.86
CA VAL A 5 0.06 -8.60 18.79
C VAL A 5 1.22 -8.24 17.87
N LEU A 6 1.11 -8.56 16.59
CA LEU A 6 2.09 -8.17 15.58
C LEU A 6 1.48 -7.13 14.64
N GLY A 7 2.30 -6.13 14.32
CA GLY A 7 1.89 -5.08 13.41
C GLY A 7 1.15 -3.96 14.10
N TYR A 8 0.56 -3.10 13.27
CA TYR A 8 -0.11 -1.89 13.72
C TYR A 8 -1.44 -1.74 12.99
N GLN A 9 -2.30 -0.89 13.55
CA GLN A 9 -3.57 -0.54 12.91
C GLN A 9 -3.43 0.67 11.99
N HIS A 10 -2.33 1.40 12.08
CA HIS A 10 -2.14 2.63 11.32
C HIS A 10 -0.74 2.67 10.70
N TYR A 11 -0.69 2.85 9.39
CA TYR A 11 0.56 2.98 8.63
C TYR A 11 0.53 4.22 7.74
N MET A 12 1.71 4.79 7.52
CA MET A 12 1.89 5.86 6.55
C MET A 12 3.12 5.56 5.71
N PHE A 13 2.94 5.38 4.40
CA PHE A 13 4.01 5.27 3.43
C PHE A 13 4.10 6.60 2.69
N ILE A 14 5.12 7.40 3.03
CA ILE A 14 5.16 8.80 2.60
C ILE A 14 5.78 9.01 1.23
N ASP A 15 6.60 8.08 0.75
CA ASP A 15 7.32 8.25 -0.51
C ASP A 15 6.78 7.31 -1.57
N GLY A 16 5.52 7.51 -1.97
CA GLY A 16 4.97 6.92 -3.16
C GLY A 16 5.31 7.79 -4.35
N ASP A 17 5.80 7.19 -5.42
CA ASP A 17 6.10 7.89 -6.67
C ASP A 17 5.91 6.88 -7.80
N LEU A 18 4.72 6.85 -8.38
CA LEU A 18 4.46 5.92 -9.46
C LEU A 18 5.31 6.29 -10.66
N PRO A 19 6.33 5.48 -10.97
CA PRO A 19 7.15 5.73 -12.15
C PRO A 19 6.32 5.42 -13.39
N GLY A 20 6.42 6.23 -14.40
CA GLY A 20 5.86 5.89 -15.70
C GLY A 20 6.49 4.60 -16.24
N ASN A 21 6.00 4.16 -17.39
CA ASN A 21 6.59 3.01 -18.07
C ASN A 21 8.04 3.33 -18.44
N GLY A 22 8.94 2.38 -18.20
CA GLY A 22 10.31 2.46 -18.69
C GLY A 22 10.40 2.07 -20.15
N ASP A 23 11.63 1.84 -20.62
CA ASP A 23 11.90 1.50 -22.02
C ASP A 23 11.41 0.10 -22.41
N ASP A 24 11.17 -0.76 -21.44
CA ASP A 24 10.74 -2.14 -21.68
C ASP A 24 9.25 -2.29 -21.30
N PRO A 25 8.32 -2.34 -22.27
CA PRO A 25 6.90 -2.49 -21.97
C PRO A 25 6.54 -3.81 -21.29
N SER A 26 7.40 -4.84 -21.40
CA SER A 26 7.16 -6.12 -20.76
C SER A 26 7.47 -6.10 -19.27
N LEU A 27 8.13 -5.05 -18.78
CA LEU A 27 8.50 -4.90 -17.38
C LEU A 27 8.30 -3.44 -16.96
N PRO A 28 7.06 -2.99 -16.80
CA PRO A 28 6.79 -1.61 -16.42
C PRO A 28 7.22 -1.34 -14.97
N GLY A 29 7.64 -0.12 -14.71
CA GLY A 29 7.87 0.34 -13.35
C GLY A 29 6.57 0.28 -12.56
N HIS A 30 6.67 -0.05 -11.27
CA HIS A 30 5.49 -0.14 -10.43
C HIS A 30 5.85 -0.05 -8.95
N GLU A 31 4.81 0.11 -8.14
CA GLU A 31 4.90 0.05 -6.69
C GLU A 31 3.86 -0.92 -6.17
N ALA A 32 4.13 -1.50 -5.01
CA ALA A 32 3.21 -2.44 -4.39
C ALA A 32 3.22 -2.31 -2.88
N MET A 33 2.06 -2.50 -2.27
CA MET A 33 1.92 -2.70 -0.83
C MET A 33 1.72 -4.18 -0.58
N MET A 34 2.47 -4.76 0.37
CA MET A 34 2.25 -6.11 0.85
C MET A 34 1.69 -6.01 2.26
N ILE A 35 0.52 -6.60 2.49
CA ILE A 35 -0.14 -6.55 3.79
C ILE A 35 -0.48 -7.97 4.20
N THR A 36 0.01 -8.38 5.37
CA THR A 36 -0.30 -9.69 5.95
C THR A 36 -1.19 -9.51 7.15
N ASN A 37 -2.31 -10.20 7.13
CA ASN A 37 -3.22 -10.32 8.26
C ASN A 37 -3.03 -11.71 8.88
N ARG A 38 -2.40 -11.76 10.05
CA ARG A 38 -2.19 -13.04 10.74
C ARG A 38 -3.32 -13.36 11.72
N ASN A 39 -4.33 -12.50 11.81
CA ASN A 39 -5.44 -12.70 12.72
C ASN A 39 -6.43 -13.71 12.18
N SER A 40 -7.27 -14.24 13.05
CA SER A 40 -8.31 -15.20 12.69
C SER A 40 -9.57 -14.53 12.11
N GLN A 41 -9.57 -13.21 12.00
CA GLN A 41 -10.64 -12.40 11.44
C GLN A 41 -10.12 -11.62 10.25
N ASP A 42 -11.01 -11.27 9.31
CA ASP A 42 -10.66 -10.40 8.21
C ASP A 42 -10.30 -9.01 8.72
N ALA A 43 -9.30 -8.38 8.12
CA ALA A 43 -8.94 -7.00 8.41
C ALA A 43 -9.62 -6.07 7.40
N HIS A 44 -10.32 -5.07 7.90
CA HIS A 44 -10.98 -4.05 7.07
C HIS A 44 -10.16 -2.78 7.17
N ILE A 45 -9.63 -2.35 6.03
CA ILE A 45 -8.68 -1.24 5.97
C ILE A 45 -9.28 -0.10 5.15
N LEU A 46 -9.18 1.11 5.69
CA LEU A 46 -9.45 2.32 4.93
C LEU A 46 -8.12 2.83 4.38
N VAL A 47 -8.09 3.13 3.08
CA VAL A 47 -6.91 3.60 2.36
C VAL A 47 -7.14 5.04 1.96
N ASN A 48 -6.22 5.93 2.37
CA ASN A 48 -6.26 7.34 2.04
C ASN A 48 -5.04 7.69 1.21
N ILE A 49 -5.24 8.42 0.11
CA ILE A 49 -4.16 8.82 -0.79
C ILE A 49 -4.03 10.33 -0.76
N TYR A 50 -2.80 10.81 -0.55
CA TYR A 50 -2.48 12.24 -0.50
C TYR A 50 -1.61 12.62 -1.69
N PHE A 51 -1.83 13.80 -2.23
CA PHE A 51 -1.12 14.32 -3.40
C PHE A 51 -0.51 15.69 -3.10
N GLU A 52 0.43 16.12 -3.96
CA GLU A 52 1.04 17.44 -3.83
C GLU A 52 0.10 18.58 -4.25
N ASP A 53 -0.72 18.34 -5.27
CA ASP A 53 -1.38 19.40 -6.03
C ASP A 53 -2.89 19.23 -6.19
N LYS A 54 -3.50 18.30 -5.45
CA LYS A 54 -4.94 18.08 -5.51
C LYS A 54 -5.47 17.52 -4.19
N GLU A 55 -6.77 17.54 -4.05
CA GLU A 55 -7.44 17.02 -2.86
C GLU A 55 -7.16 15.54 -2.66
N PRO A 56 -7.04 15.09 -1.41
CA PRO A 56 -6.83 13.67 -1.13
C PRO A 56 -8.04 12.83 -1.49
N VAL A 57 -7.77 11.58 -1.81
CA VAL A 57 -8.81 10.55 -1.97
C VAL A 57 -8.81 9.74 -0.69
N LYS A 58 -9.92 9.77 0.04
CA LYS A 58 -10.02 9.14 1.36
C LYS A 58 -11.09 8.07 1.40
N GLY A 59 -10.87 7.09 2.28
CA GLY A 59 -11.89 6.10 2.60
C GLY A 59 -12.07 5.02 1.56
N LEU A 60 -11.04 4.69 0.80
CA LEU A 60 -11.08 3.53 -0.10
C LEU A 60 -11.05 2.26 0.75
N HIS A 61 -11.81 1.25 0.35
CA HIS A 61 -11.99 0.04 1.13
C HIS A 61 -11.12 -1.11 0.62
N LEU A 62 -10.37 -1.72 1.54
CA LEU A 62 -9.53 -2.86 1.25
C LEU A 62 -9.71 -3.91 2.34
N THR A 63 -9.98 -5.15 1.97
CA THR A 63 -10.11 -6.25 2.93
C THR A 63 -8.96 -7.23 2.75
N ILE A 64 -8.30 -7.57 3.86
CA ILE A 64 -7.30 -8.62 3.88
C ILE A 64 -7.91 -9.81 4.62
N PRO A 65 -8.17 -10.92 3.93
CA PRO A 65 -8.79 -12.07 4.59
C PRO A 65 -7.94 -12.61 5.74
N ALA A 66 -8.59 -13.27 6.69
CA ALA A 66 -7.92 -13.88 7.83
C ALA A 66 -6.79 -14.80 7.38
N GLU A 67 -5.65 -14.68 8.04
CA GLU A 67 -4.47 -15.53 7.80
C GLU A 67 -4.01 -15.54 6.33
N ARG A 68 -4.05 -14.36 5.68
CA ARG A 68 -3.65 -14.20 4.28
C ARG A 68 -2.76 -12.99 4.09
N VAL A 69 -1.98 -13.03 3.03
CA VAL A 69 -1.24 -11.88 2.51
C VAL A 69 -1.91 -11.40 1.23
N VAL A 70 -1.97 -10.08 1.06
CA VAL A 70 -2.43 -9.47 -0.19
C VAL A 70 -1.34 -8.52 -0.67
N CYS A 71 -0.93 -8.68 -1.93
CA CYS A 71 -0.04 -7.75 -2.61
C CYS A 71 -0.89 -6.84 -3.49
N THR A 72 -0.91 -5.56 -3.19
CA THR A 72 -1.68 -4.57 -3.94
C THR A 72 -0.74 -3.76 -4.83
N ARG A 73 -0.87 -3.95 -6.14
CA ARG A 73 -0.12 -3.17 -7.14
C ARG A 73 -0.72 -1.77 -7.22
N MET A 74 0.09 -0.76 -6.93
CA MET A 74 -0.38 0.63 -6.90
C MET A 74 -0.49 1.27 -8.28
N ASP A 75 0.10 0.66 -9.29
CA ASP A 75 0.00 1.10 -10.68
C ASP A 75 -1.27 0.59 -11.39
N LEU A 76 -2.02 -0.28 -10.74
CA LEU A 76 -3.29 -0.83 -11.23
C LEU A 76 -4.44 -0.28 -10.37
N PRO A 77 -5.71 -0.44 -10.80
CA PRO A 77 -6.83 -0.03 -9.96
C PRO A 77 -6.80 -0.73 -8.59
N ILE A 78 -6.98 0.03 -7.52
CA ILE A 78 -6.87 -0.46 -6.15
C ILE A 78 -8.18 -0.36 -5.39
N CYS A 79 -8.31 -1.20 -4.36
CA CYS A 79 -9.43 -1.21 -3.42
C CYS A 79 -10.76 -1.59 -4.09
N GLU A 80 -11.82 -1.66 -3.30
CA GLU A 80 -13.16 -2.00 -3.83
C GLU A 80 -13.63 -0.99 -4.86
N GLU A 81 -13.24 0.29 -4.69
CA GLU A 81 -13.61 1.38 -5.58
C GLU A 81 -12.85 1.38 -6.90
N GLN A 82 -11.86 0.52 -7.06
CA GLN A 82 -11.05 0.42 -8.28
C GLN A 82 -10.44 1.78 -8.67
N TYR A 83 -9.87 2.46 -7.68
CA TYR A 83 -9.26 3.77 -7.89
C TYR A 83 -7.91 3.64 -8.58
N GLN A 84 -7.69 4.43 -9.62
CA GLN A 84 -6.43 4.48 -10.36
C GLN A 84 -5.60 5.67 -9.90
N ILE A 85 -4.47 5.40 -9.22
CA ILE A 85 -3.54 6.46 -8.80
C ILE A 85 -2.81 6.98 -10.04
N PRO A 86 -2.77 8.32 -10.24
CA PRO A 86 -2.00 8.88 -11.36
C PRO A 86 -0.50 8.73 -11.13
N PHE A 87 0.28 8.80 -12.20
CA PHE A 87 1.73 8.82 -12.11
C PHE A 87 2.21 10.01 -11.28
N GLY A 88 3.32 9.84 -10.59
CA GLY A 88 3.95 10.87 -9.80
C GLY A 88 3.86 10.63 -8.31
N GLN A 89 4.14 11.67 -7.55
CA GLN A 89 4.29 11.60 -6.10
C GLN A 89 2.95 11.47 -5.39
N TYR A 90 2.89 10.59 -4.41
CA TYR A 90 1.75 10.45 -3.52
C TYR A 90 2.20 9.86 -2.17
N SER A 91 1.34 9.95 -1.17
CA SER A 91 1.49 9.21 0.07
C SER A 91 0.26 8.35 0.29
N VAL A 92 0.42 7.23 0.98
CA VAL A 92 -0.70 6.36 1.30
C VAL A 92 -0.77 6.11 2.80
N GLU A 93 -1.96 6.26 3.34
CA GLU A 93 -2.26 6.00 4.74
C GLU A 93 -3.20 4.82 4.84
N LEU A 94 -2.88 3.89 5.75
CA LEU A 94 -3.72 2.73 6.04
C LEU A 94 -4.29 2.84 7.45
N GLU A 95 -5.60 2.67 7.56
CA GLU A 95 -6.29 2.60 8.85
C GLU A 95 -7.02 1.27 8.91
N SER A 96 -6.49 0.34 9.70
CA SER A 96 -7.04 -1.01 9.83
C SER A 96 -7.81 -1.17 11.13
N ASP A 97 -8.90 -1.94 11.09
CA ASP A 97 -9.69 -2.23 12.29
C ASP A 97 -8.99 -3.19 13.26
N ILE A 98 -8.03 -3.97 12.76
CA ILE A 98 -7.20 -4.87 13.58
C ILE A 98 -5.74 -4.76 13.13
N PRO A 99 -4.76 -5.08 14.01
CA PRO A 99 -3.35 -4.95 13.63
C PRO A 99 -2.97 -5.85 12.45
N VAL A 100 -2.23 -5.29 11.50
CA VAL A 100 -1.68 -6.01 10.35
C VAL A 100 -0.21 -5.64 10.18
N CYS A 101 0.51 -6.43 9.40
CA CYS A 101 1.90 -6.13 9.05
C CYS A 101 1.94 -5.68 7.59
N ALA A 102 2.55 -4.53 7.33
CA ALA A 102 2.58 -3.96 5.99
C ALA A 102 3.97 -3.48 5.61
N SER A 103 4.28 -3.58 4.33
CA SER A 103 5.50 -3.03 3.74
C SER A 103 5.19 -2.50 2.35
N TYR A 104 6.16 -1.81 1.76
CA TYR A 104 6.00 -1.09 0.52
C TYR A 104 7.26 -1.27 -0.33
N GLY A 105 7.09 -1.50 -1.62
CA GLY A 105 8.21 -1.69 -2.53
C GLY A 105 8.02 -0.96 -3.85
N ARG A 106 9.14 -0.64 -4.49
CA ARG A 106 9.17 0.03 -5.80
C ARG A 106 10.13 -0.67 -6.73
N LEU A 107 9.73 -0.84 -7.97
CA LEU A 107 10.60 -1.12 -9.09
C LEU A 107 10.57 0.09 -10.02
N ASP A 108 11.64 0.88 -10.01
CA ASP A 108 11.74 2.09 -10.82
C ASP A 108 12.56 1.81 -12.09
N ARG A 109 11.86 1.67 -13.20
CA ARG A 109 12.49 1.35 -14.47
C ARG A 109 13.18 2.54 -15.14
N ARG A 110 12.90 3.74 -14.65
CA ARG A 110 13.62 4.94 -15.12
C ARG A 110 15.11 4.84 -14.77
N TYR A 111 15.42 4.15 -13.65
CA TYR A 111 16.79 4.04 -13.13
C TYR A 111 17.23 2.59 -12.91
N ASN A 112 16.41 1.61 -13.29
CA ASN A 112 16.66 0.19 -13.05
C ASN A 112 16.90 -0.12 -11.57
N LEU A 113 16.16 0.53 -10.69
CA LEU A 113 16.30 0.39 -9.24
C LEU A 113 15.06 -0.24 -8.63
N GLY A 114 15.29 -1.09 -7.65
CA GLY A 114 14.21 -1.65 -6.84
C GLY A 114 14.56 -1.55 -5.37
N TYR A 115 13.56 -1.31 -4.53
CA TYR A 115 13.76 -1.30 -3.09
C TYR A 115 12.45 -1.57 -2.34
N TYR A 116 12.60 -1.91 -1.07
CA TYR A 116 11.50 -2.04 -0.14
C TYR A 116 11.71 -1.10 1.04
N SER A 117 10.65 -0.59 1.58
CA SER A 117 10.70 0.24 2.78
C SER A 117 9.57 -0.12 3.72
N THR A 118 9.81 0.14 5.01
CA THR A 118 8.74 0.10 6.00
C THR A 118 8.14 1.50 6.12
N GLY A 119 6.84 1.55 6.37
CA GLY A 119 6.17 2.81 6.63
C GLY A 119 6.34 3.24 8.08
N TYR A 120 6.02 4.48 8.34
CA TYR A 120 5.86 4.95 9.70
C TYR A 120 4.56 4.40 10.26
N CYS A 121 4.62 3.95 11.51
CA CYS A 121 3.49 3.41 12.20
C CYS A 121 3.08 4.36 13.32
N ALA A 122 1.78 4.64 13.38
CA ALA A 122 1.21 5.42 14.47
C ALA A 122 0.45 4.48 15.40
N VAL A 123 0.53 4.78 16.65
CA VAL A 123 -0.14 3.99 17.68
C VAL A 123 -1.58 4.45 17.85
#